data_6e480b0c3def6835b249fd3fc1e73565
#
_entry.id   6e480b0c3def6835b249fd3fc1e73565
#
_cell.length_a   1.000
_cell.length_b   1.000
_cell.length_c   1.000
_cell.angle_alpha   90.00
_cell.angle_beta   90.00
_cell.angle_gamma   90.00
#
_symmetry.space_group_name_H-M   'P 1'
#
loop_
_entity.id
_entity.type
_entity.pdbx_description
1 polymer ?
#
loop_
_entity_poly.entity_id
_entity_poly.type
_entity_poly.pdbx_seq_one_letter_code
_entity_poly.pdbx_strand_id
1 'polypeptide(L)' 'IKVKVLIEECVENGIVSRKDEKYYDLDGNPLSDGETPTIQVAAKYLSSPLGQEMRLALEAKLKNSRD' A
#
# COMPACT_ATOMS: atom_id res chain seq x y z
N ILE A 1 -8.13 11.44 -1.70
CA ILE A 1 -8.35 10.20 -0.96
C ILE A 1 -7.23 10.00 0.06
N LYS A 2 -7.59 9.52 1.23
CA LYS A 2 -6.60 9.32 2.28
C LYS A 2 -5.82 8.04 2.04
N VAL A 3 -4.52 8.09 2.32
CA VAL A 3 -3.63 6.97 2.04
C VAL A 3 -4.03 5.71 2.81
N LYS A 4 -4.49 5.86 4.05
CA LYS A 4 -4.94 4.70 4.82
C LYS A 4 -6.11 3.99 4.16
N VAL A 5 -7.05 4.76 3.62
CA VAL A 5 -8.20 4.20 2.90
C VAL A 5 -7.72 3.49 1.64
N LEU A 6 -6.77 4.08 0.94
CA LEU A 6 -6.18 3.47 -0.24
C LEU A 6 -5.58 2.10 0.09
N ILE A 7 -4.81 2.01 1.18
CA ILE A 7 -4.19 0.75 1.59
C ILE A 7 -5.27 -0.29 1.93
N GLU A 8 -6.29 0.11 2.67
CA GLU A 8 -7.36 -0.82 3.03
C GLU A 8 -8.12 -1.34 1.81
N GLU A 9 -8.41 -0.46 0.85
CA GLU A 9 -9.06 -0.88 -0.39
C GLU A 9 -8.17 -1.82 -1.18
N CYS A 10 -6.87 -1.57 -1.22
CA CYS A 10 -5.93 -2.45 -1.90
C CYS A 10 -5.91 -3.84 -1.26
N VAL A 11 -5.99 -3.90 0.07
CA VAL A 11 -6.06 -5.19 0.77
C VAL A 11 -7.34 -5.93 0.40
N GLU A 12 -8.46 -5.23 0.40
CA GLU A 12 -9.75 -5.84 0.05
C GLU A 12 -9.78 -6.38 -1.38
N ASN A 13 -9.07 -5.71 -2.28
CA ASN A 13 -9.04 -6.12 -3.68
C ASN A 13 -7.87 -7.05 -4.02
N GLY A 14 -7.11 -7.48 -3.01
CA GLY A 14 -6.01 -8.40 -3.23
C GLY A 14 -4.78 -7.79 -3.86
N ILE A 15 -4.67 -6.46 -3.87
CA ILE A 15 -3.53 -5.76 -4.44
C ILE A 15 -2.39 -5.65 -3.45
N VAL A 16 -2.74 -5.54 -2.16
CA VAL A 16 -1.77 -5.48 -1.07
C VAL A 16 -2.03 -6.67 -0.15
N SER A 17 -0.97 -7.34 0.26
CA SER A 17 -1.06 -8.46 1.18
C SER A 17 -0.91 -7.97 2.61
N ARG A 18 -1.83 -8.37 3.48
CA ARG A 18 -1.77 -8.05 4.91
C ARG A 18 -1.45 -9.31 5.69
N LYS A 19 -0.39 -9.24 6.49
CA LYS A 19 0.03 -10.39 7.30
C LYS A 19 0.52 -9.89 8.65
N ASP A 20 -0.14 -10.30 9.74
CA ASP A 20 0.22 -9.90 11.11
C ASP A 20 0.36 -8.38 11.25
N GLU A 21 -0.63 -7.64 10.73
CA GLU A 21 -0.66 -6.18 10.75
C GLU A 21 0.46 -5.52 9.93
N LYS A 22 1.13 -6.31 9.09
CA LYS A 22 2.16 -5.82 8.18
C LYS A 22 1.63 -5.85 6.76
N TYR A 23 1.96 -4.83 5.99
CA TYR A 23 1.44 -4.67 4.64
C TYR A 23 2.56 -4.84 3.63
N TYR A 24 2.34 -5.69 2.64
CA TYR A 24 3.31 -5.99 1.59
C TYR A 24 2.64 -5.82 0.23
N ASP A 25 3.44 -5.51 -0.78
CA ASP A 25 2.92 -5.46 -2.15
C ASP A 25 2.82 -6.88 -2.72
N LEU A 26 2.41 -6.98 -3.99
CA LEU A 26 2.26 -8.29 -4.63
C LEU A 26 3.58 -9.03 -4.83
N ASP A 27 4.68 -8.31 -4.84
CA ASP A 27 6.01 -8.91 -4.98
C ASP A 27 6.60 -9.33 -3.63
N GLY A 28 5.88 -9.07 -2.54
CA GLY A 28 6.34 -9.40 -1.21
C GLY A 28 7.22 -8.33 -0.58
N ASN A 29 7.31 -7.16 -1.19
CA ASN A 29 8.09 -6.06 -0.65
C ASN A 29 7.28 -5.31 0.40
N PRO A 30 7.88 -4.95 1.54
CA PRO A 30 7.15 -4.21 2.58
C PRO A 30 6.80 -2.80 2.11
N LEU A 31 5.66 -2.32 2.54
CA LEU A 31 5.22 -0.95 2.23
C LEU A 31 5.85 0.03 3.21
N SER A 32 7.18 0.02 3.27
CA SER A 32 7.92 0.89 4.16
C SER A 32 9.35 1.05 3.65
N ASP A 33 10.05 2.03 4.20
CA ASP A 33 11.43 2.29 3.85
C ASP A 33 12.36 1.69 4.93
N GLY A 34 12.34 0.36 5.04
CA GLY A 34 13.18 -0.35 5.98
C GLY A 34 12.61 -0.53 7.37
N GLU A 35 11.43 0.01 7.64
CA GLU A 35 10.76 -0.15 8.94
C GLU A 35 9.69 -1.24 8.85
N THR A 36 9.16 -1.64 10.02
CA THR A 36 8.03 -2.57 10.05
C THR A 36 6.84 -1.93 9.34
N PRO A 37 6.30 -2.57 8.29
CA PRO A 37 5.26 -1.95 7.45
C PRO A 37 3.86 -2.02 8.07
N THR A 38 3.67 -1.36 9.21
CA THR A 38 2.34 -1.22 9.82
C THR A 38 1.51 -0.23 9.01
N ILE A 39 0.21 -0.14 9.34
CA ILE A 39 -0.66 0.79 8.60
C ILE A 39 -0.17 2.23 8.71
N GLN A 40 0.32 2.63 9.85
CA GLN A 40 0.84 3.98 10.05
C GLN A 40 2.12 4.21 9.25
N VAL A 41 3.04 3.26 9.32
CA VAL A 41 4.30 3.35 8.58
C VAL A 41 4.05 3.30 7.08
N ALA A 42 3.19 2.41 6.63
CA ALA A 42 2.85 2.31 5.21
C ALA A 42 2.22 3.61 4.70
N ALA A 43 1.28 4.17 5.47
CA ALA A 43 0.65 5.42 5.09
C ALA A 43 1.67 6.56 4.99
N LYS A 44 2.58 6.62 5.95
CA LYS A 44 3.62 7.64 5.95
C LYS A 44 4.56 7.45 4.75
N TYR A 45 4.96 6.20 4.48
CA TYR A 45 5.83 5.90 3.36
C TYR A 45 5.18 6.30 2.04
N LEU A 46 3.93 5.91 1.83
CA LEU A 46 3.23 6.21 0.59
C LEU A 46 2.92 7.71 0.43
N SER A 47 2.90 8.44 1.53
CA SER A 47 2.72 9.90 1.49
C SER A 47 4.02 10.64 1.23
N SER A 48 5.17 9.96 1.39
CA SER A 48 6.47 10.56 1.17
C SER A 48 6.87 10.49 -0.29
N PRO A 49 7.82 11.33 -0.74
CA PRO A 49 8.34 11.24 -2.11
C PRO A 49 8.92 9.87 -2.45
N LEU A 50 9.49 9.16 -1.46
CA LEU A 50 10.06 7.84 -1.69
C LEU A 50 9.00 6.80 -2.05
N GLY A 51 7.80 6.93 -1.49
CA GLY A 51 6.72 5.98 -1.75
C GLY A 51 5.72 6.45 -2.78
N GLN A 52 5.94 7.60 -3.40
CA GLN A 52 4.98 8.16 -4.34
C GLN A 52 4.74 7.25 -5.55
N GLU A 53 5.81 6.66 -6.09
CA GLU A 53 5.66 5.75 -7.22
C GLU A 53 4.84 4.52 -6.85
N MET A 54 5.09 3.97 -5.66
CA MET A 54 4.34 2.83 -5.17
C MET A 54 2.87 3.20 -4.99
N ARG A 55 2.60 4.38 -4.44
CA ARG A 55 1.23 4.85 -4.25
C ARG A 55 0.50 4.95 -5.59
N LEU A 56 1.15 5.54 -6.59
CA LEU A 56 0.54 5.66 -7.91
C LEU A 56 0.29 4.30 -8.55
N ALA A 57 1.23 3.37 -8.37
CA ALA A 57 1.06 2.00 -8.88
C ALA A 57 -0.13 1.32 -8.21
N LEU A 58 -0.28 1.48 -6.90
CA LEU A 58 -1.41 0.89 -6.17
C LEU A 58 -2.74 1.50 -6.61
N GLU A 59 -2.78 2.81 -6.81
CA GLU A 59 -3.98 3.48 -7.29
C GLU A 59 -4.38 2.99 -8.68
N ALA A 60 -3.39 2.82 -9.57
CA ALA A 60 -3.67 2.32 -10.91
C ALA A 60 -4.21 0.89 -10.88
N LYS A 61 -3.61 0.03 -10.07
CA LYS A 61 -4.07 -1.34 -9.93
C LYS A 61 -5.46 -1.41 -9.32
N LEU A 62 -5.73 -0.56 -8.33
CA LEU A 62 -7.04 -0.52 -7.70
C LEU A 62 -8.10 -0.08 -8.69
N LYS A 63 -7.81 0.93 -9.49
CA LYS A 63 -8.73 1.41 -10.52
C LYS A 63 -9.03 0.32 -11.54
N ASN A 64 -8.00 -0.38 -12.00
CA ASN A 64 -8.18 -1.49 -12.95
C ASN A 64 -8.97 -2.64 -12.34
N SER A 65 -8.78 -2.90 -11.06
CA SER A 65 -9.47 -3.97 -10.36
C SER A 65 -10.97 -3.68 -10.19
N ARG A 66 -11.33 -2.41 -10.11
CA ARG A 66 -12.73 -2.00 -9.95
C ARG A 66 -13.53 -2.06 -11.25
N ASP A 67 -12.85 -1.98 -12.35
CA ASP A 67 -13.46 -2.05 -13.66
C ASP A 67 -13.63 -3.49 -14.11
#